data_d7120ef2c143573ecb079876635ca604
#
_entry.id   d7120ef2c143573ecb079876635ca604
#
_cell.length_a   1.000
_cell.length_b   1.000
_cell.length_c   1.000
_cell.angle_alpha   90.00
_cell.angle_beta   90.00
_cell.angle_gamma   90.00
#
_symmetry.space_group_name_H-M   'P 1'
#
loop_
_entity.id
_entity.type
_entity.pdbx_description
1 polymer ?
#
loop_
_entity_poly.entity_id
_entity_poly.type
_entity_poly.pdbx_seq_one_letter_code
_entity_poly.pdbx_strand_id
1 'polypeptide(L)'
;MLFTLLKARIRKRRLAQFRASGTHEFLNLKQVRNITFLYKLEEDGDIEAAKGIINELKSTGIPVKGVVVEVAKTFKDETQRIGFSAEVCEPDGVVFIGKKELNWLGIPVDGREKSVLEGDNDLVIALNDNGNFTLEYLIARAKGKCVVGMENKSNMPYNVVFEQSIAHKGEHAGAEYVKQLLAYLKSIESEVSATN
;
A
#
# COMPACT_ATOMS: atom_id res chain seq x y z
N MET A 1 -3.06 30.49 5.15
CA MET A 1 -3.53 30.33 3.75
C MET A 1 -2.38 30.14 2.76
N LEU A 2 -1.41 31.04 2.65
CA LEU A 2 -0.27 30.95 1.71
C LEU A 2 0.56 29.66 1.87
N PHE A 3 0.87 29.28 3.12
CA PHE A 3 1.65 28.07 3.43
C PHE A 3 0.96 26.78 2.99
N THR A 4 -0.37 26.69 3.11
CA THR A 4 -1.15 25.52 2.68
C THR A 4 -1.13 25.37 1.16
N LEU A 5 -1.23 26.48 0.43
CA LEU A 5 -1.15 26.49 -1.03
C LEU A 5 0.25 26.11 -1.51
N LEU A 6 1.30 26.61 -0.86
CA LEU A 6 2.68 26.26 -1.16
C LEU A 6 2.92 24.76 -0.94
N LYS A 7 2.48 24.22 0.20
CA LYS A 7 2.57 22.81 0.53
C LYS A 7 1.88 21.95 -0.53
N ALA A 8 0.66 22.28 -0.92
CA ALA A 8 -0.09 21.56 -1.95
C ALA A 8 0.64 21.58 -3.30
N ARG A 9 1.21 22.73 -3.71
CA ARG A 9 1.96 22.86 -4.95
C ARG A 9 3.23 22.00 -4.96
N ILE A 10 3.97 21.95 -3.86
CA ILE A 10 5.18 21.13 -3.73
C ILE A 10 4.80 19.64 -3.77
N ARG A 11 3.75 19.24 -3.04
CA ARG A 11 3.23 17.87 -3.06
C ARG A 11 2.86 17.42 -4.46
N LYS A 12 2.11 18.23 -5.21
CA LYS A 12 1.74 17.94 -6.60
C LYS A 12 2.96 17.76 -7.52
N ARG A 13 3.99 18.60 -7.36
CA ARG A 13 5.24 18.46 -8.12
C ARG A 13 5.98 17.17 -7.78
N ARG A 14 6.00 16.77 -6.52
CA ARG A 14 6.66 15.53 -6.08
C ARG A 14 5.97 14.30 -6.67
N LEU A 15 4.64 14.24 -6.65
CA LEU A 15 3.90 13.14 -7.29
C LEU A 15 4.15 13.09 -8.79
N ALA A 16 4.18 14.23 -9.48
CA ALA A 16 4.39 14.29 -10.91
C ALA A 16 5.75 13.71 -11.37
N GLN A 17 6.76 13.70 -10.49
CA GLN A 17 8.08 13.14 -10.81
C GLN A 17 8.08 11.62 -11.01
N PHE A 18 7.09 10.91 -10.47
CA PHE A 18 7.04 9.43 -10.49
C PHE A 18 6.02 8.86 -11.48
N ARG A 19 5.22 9.70 -12.15
CA ARG A 19 4.11 9.28 -13.03
C ARG A 19 4.51 8.53 -14.30
N ALA A 20 5.78 8.49 -14.67
CA ALA A 20 6.21 8.06 -16.01
C ALA A 20 6.87 6.68 -16.08
N SER A 21 6.92 5.87 -15.00
CA SER A 21 7.85 4.73 -14.95
C SER A 21 7.21 3.34 -14.75
N GLY A 22 5.92 3.14 -15.00
CA GLY A 22 5.27 1.84 -14.83
C GLY A 22 5.10 1.07 -16.14
N THR A 23 5.64 -0.13 -16.26
CA THR A 23 5.14 -1.14 -17.20
C THR A 23 3.78 -1.59 -16.68
N HIS A 24 2.74 -1.38 -17.49
CA HIS A 24 1.38 -1.71 -17.11
C HIS A 24 1.07 -3.13 -17.55
N GLU A 25 1.25 -4.08 -16.66
CA GLU A 25 0.88 -5.48 -16.89
C GLU A 25 -0.31 -5.84 -16.01
N PHE A 26 -1.21 -6.63 -16.55
CA PHE A 26 -2.27 -7.26 -15.79
C PHE A 26 -1.81 -8.66 -15.42
N LEU A 27 -1.65 -8.95 -14.13
CA LEU A 27 -1.12 -10.22 -13.65
C LEU A 27 -2.22 -11.08 -13.03
N ASN A 28 -2.29 -12.34 -13.44
CA ASN A 28 -2.98 -13.37 -12.69
C ASN A 28 -2.16 -13.75 -11.45
N LEU A 29 -2.81 -14.11 -10.35
CA LEU A 29 -2.13 -14.44 -9.10
C LEU A 29 -1.10 -15.59 -9.26
N LYS A 30 -1.29 -16.51 -10.21
CA LYS A 30 -0.33 -17.60 -10.52
C LYS A 30 1.00 -17.09 -11.11
N GLN A 31 1.01 -15.87 -11.64
CA GLN A 31 2.20 -15.25 -12.23
C GLN A 31 2.95 -14.36 -11.22
N VAL A 32 2.34 -14.13 -10.05
CA VAL A 32 2.89 -13.27 -9.00
C VAL A 32 3.90 -14.05 -8.17
N ARG A 33 5.15 -13.59 -8.15
CA ARG A 33 6.24 -14.18 -7.36
C ARG A 33 6.48 -13.45 -6.04
N ASN A 34 6.02 -12.21 -5.95
CA ASN A 34 6.07 -11.43 -4.72
C ASN A 34 4.94 -10.40 -4.68
N ILE A 35 4.48 -10.10 -3.46
CA ILE A 35 3.45 -9.12 -3.18
C ILE A 35 4.05 -8.00 -2.32
N THR A 36 3.82 -6.76 -2.74
CA THR A 36 4.13 -5.58 -1.93
C THR A 36 2.83 -4.89 -1.56
N PHE A 37 2.60 -4.63 -0.28
CA PHE A 37 1.43 -3.87 0.13
C PHE A 37 1.80 -2.54 0.77
N LEU A 38 0.91 -1.58 0.65
CA LEU A 38 1.02 -0.24 1.22
C LEU A 38 -0.24 0.04 2.02
N TYR A 39 -0.08 0.39 3.28
CA TYR A 39 -1.20 0.63 4.18
C TYR A 39 -0.93 1.83 5.09
N LYS A 40 -1.94 2.64 5.36
CA LYS A 40 -1.83 3.74 6.34
C LYS A 40 -2.62 3.42 7.61
N LEU A 41 -2.05 3.83 8.75
CA LEU A 41 -2.73 3.86 10.03
C LEU A 41 -3.21 5.29 10.31
N GLU A 42 -4.50 5.46 10.49
CA GLU A 42 -5.15 6.75 10.75
C GLU A 42 -6.05 6.70 11.99
N GLU A 43 -6.61 5.52 12.28
CA GLU A 43 -7.51 5.26 13.40
C GLU A 43 -7.03 4.04 14.21
N ASP A 44 -7.51 3.89 15.45
CA ASP A 44 -7.13 2.78 16.34
C ASP A 44 -7.42 1.39 15.73
N GLY A 45 -8.52 1.25 15.01
CA GLY A 45 -8.91 0.00 14.32
C GLY A 45 -7.95 -0.43 13.20
N ASP A 46 -7.16 0.51 12.66
CA ASP A 46 -6.22 0.23 11.57
C ASP A 46 -5.07 -0.70 12.00
N ILE A 47 -4.75 -0.75 13.29
CA ILE A 47 -3.71 -1.65 13.84
C ILE A 47 -4.12 -3.12 13.64
N GLU A 48 -5.32 -3.47 14.02
CA GLU A 48 -5.83 -4.84 13.86
C GLU A 48 -6.13 -5.16 12.39
N ALA A 49 -6.59 -4.17 11.62
CA ALA A 49 -6.73 -4.32 10.18
C ALA A 49 -5.38 -4.60 9.50
N ALA A 50 -4.30 -3.92 9.87
CA ALA A 50 -2.96 -4.17 9.35
C ALA A 50 -2.48 -5.60 9.64
N LYS A 51 -2.69 -6.10 10.88
CA LYS A 51 -2.38 -7.48 11.24
C LYS A 51 -3.16 -8.48 10.38
N GLY A 52 -4.45 -8.26 10.22
CA GLY A 52 -5.33 -9.08 9.38
C GLY A 52 -4.87 -9.12 7.92
N ILE A 53 -4.50 -7.96 7.36
CA ILE A 53 -3.96 -7.84 6.00
C ILE A 53 -2.68 -8.65 5.85
N ILE A 54 -1.72 -8.50 6.76
CA ILE A 54 -0.45 -9.22 6.72
C ILE A 54 -0.69 -10.73 6.76
N ASN A 55 -1.54 -11.20 7.67
CA ASN A 55 -1.86 -12.61 7.82
C ASN A 55 -2.55 -13.18 6.54
N GLU A 56 -3.51 -12.45 5.97
CA GLU A 56 -4.19 -12.87 4.76
C GLU A 56 -3.24 -12.96 3.55
N LEU A 57 -2.37 -11.95 3.37
CA LEU A 57 -1.37 -11.99 2.31
C LEU A 57 -0.38 -13.15 2.48
N LYS A 58 0.09 -13.42 3.70
CA LYS A 58 0.98 -14.56 3.99
C LYS A 58 0.32 -15.92 3.74
N SER A 59 -1.00 -16.03 3.93
CA SER A 59 -1.74 -17.27 3.67
C SER A 59 -1.63 -17.77 2.23
N THR A 60 -1.28 -16.88 1.30
CA THR A 60 -1.05 -17.22 -0.12
C THR A 60 0.19 -18.09 -0.36
N GLY A 61 1.14 -18.09 0.59
CA GLY A 61 2.47 -18.70 0.40
C GLY A 61 3.40 -17.93 -0.55
N ILE A 62 2.95 -16.80 -1.09
CA ILE A 62 3.76 -15.89 -1.91
C ILE A 62 4.58 -14.98 -0.99
N PRO A 63 5.88 -14.72 -1.25
CA PRO A 63 6.66 -13.76 -0.50
C PRO A 63 6.00 -12.39 -0.42
N VAL A 64 5.82 -11.89 0.80
CA VAL A 64 5.17 -10.59 1.08
C VAL A 64 6.16 -9.63 1.67
N LYS A 65 6.10 -8.38 1.28
CA LYS A 65 6.74 -7.23 1.92
C LYS A 65 5.79 -6.06 1.91
N GLY A 66 6.05 -5.02 2.69
CA GLY A 66 5.14 -3.90 2.70
C GLY A 66 5.68 -2.67 3.43
N VAL A 67 4.90 -1.61 3.34
CA VAL A 67 5.10 -0.38 4.12
C VAL A 67 3.80 -0.05 4.83
N VAL A 68 3.88 0.03 6.14
CA VAL A 68 2.80 0.54 7.00
C VAL A 68 3.21 1.91 7.51
N VAL A 69 2.41 2.93 7.26
CA VAL A 69 2.72 4.30 7.66
C VAL A 69 1.68 4.86 8.63
N GLU A 70 2.14 5.36 9.76
CA GLU A 70 1.30 6.09 10.72
C GLU A 70 1.16 7.55 10.28
N VAL A 71 -0.04 7.95 9.84
CA VAL A 71 -0.30 9.31 9.36
C VAL A 71 -1.02 10.17 10.42
N ALA A 72 -1.71 9.54 11.37
CA ALA A 72 -2.32 10.15 12.55
C ALA A 72 -1.80 9.46 13.81
N LYS A 73 -2.16 9.96 14.98
CA LYS A 73 -1.82 9.28 16.23
C LYS A 73 -2.77 8.10 16.42
N THR A 74 -2.30 6.88 16.16
CA THR A 74 -3.07 5.63 16.29
C THR A 74 -2.67 4.81 17.52
N PHE A 75 -1.45 4.95 18.01
CA PHE A 75 -0.99 4.24 19.19
C PHE A 75 -1.24 5.05 20.46
N LYS A 76 -1.65 4.36 21.55
CA LYS A 76 -1.88 4.97 22.85
C LYS A 76 -0.58 5.55 23.42
N ASP A 77 0.50 4.81 23.28
CA ASP A 77 1.83 5.16 23.77
C ASP A 77 2.94 4.63 22.85
N GLU A 78 4.18 4.97 23.19
CA GLU A 78 5.36 4.57 22.44
C GLU A 78 5.65 3.07 22.57
N THR A 79 5.31 2.45 23.69
CA THR A 79 5.51 1.01 23.91
C THR A 79 4.66 0.19 22.94
N GLN A 80 3.39 0.55 22.81
CA GLN A 80 2.50 -0.10 21.84
C GLN A 80 3.01 0.08 20.40
N ARG A 81 3.50 1.26 20.05
CA ARG A 81 4.07 1.56 18.73
C ARG A 81 5.31 0.70 18.44
N ILE A 82 6.23 0.61 19.39
CA ILE A 82 7.45 -0.21 19.26
C ILE A 82 7.08 -1.69 19.17
N GLY A 83 6.15 -2.16 20.00
CA GLY A 83 5.65 -3.54 19.97
C GLY A 83 5.05 -3.88 18.60
N PHE A 84 4.22 -3.01 18.04
CA PHE A 84 3.66 -3.22 16.69
C PHE A 84 4.76 -3.31 15.62
N SER A 85 5.77 -2.44 15.65
CA SER A 85 6.90 -2.51 14.73
C SER A 85 7.66 -3.82 14.85
N ALA A 86 8.09 -4.16 16.08
CA ALA A 86 8.97 -5.29 16.34
C ALA A 86 8.26 -6.66 16.21
N GLU A 87 7.01 -6.76 16.63
CA GLU A 87 6.28 -8.03 16.71
C GLU A 87 5.44 -8.32 15.46
N VAL A 88 4.97 -7.28 14.77
CA VAL A 88 4.05 -7.42 13.63
C VAL A 88 4.73 -7.12 12.29
N CYS A 89 5.52 -6.05 12.23
CA CYS A 89 6.07 -5.61 10.95
C CYS A 89 7.42 -6.26 10.63
N GLU A 90 8.38 -6.18 11.53
CA GLU A 90 9.76 -6.63 11.28
C GLU A 90 9.89 -8.11 10.92
N PRO A 91 9.21 -9.07 11.59
CA PRO A 91 9.30 -10.49 11.25
C PRO A 91 8.85 -10.82 9.84
N ASP A 92 7.99 -9.97 9.28
CA ASP A 92 7.36 -10.17 7.98
C ASP A 92 7.97 -9.32 6.86
N GLY A 93 9.10 -8.67 7.12
CA GLY A 93 9.75 -7.80 6.14
C GLY A 93 8.95 -6.54 5.81
N VAL A 94 8.06 -6.13 6.72
CA VAL A 94 7.25 -4.93 6.60
C VAL A 94 7.98 -3.76 7.25
N VAL A 95 8.12 -2.66 6.53
CA VAL A 95 8.70 -1.42 7.05
C VAL A 95 7.60 -0.61 7.71
N PHE A 96 7.71 -0.39 9.02
CA PHE A 96 6.86 0.55 9.74
C PHE A 96 7.48 1.94 9.74
N ILE A 97 6.69 2.96 9.42
CA ILE A 97 7.09 4.38 9.42
C ILE A 97 6.17 5.14 10.36
N GLY A 98 6.70 5.56 11.48
CA GLY A 98 5.96 6.36 12.46
C GLY A 98 5.75 7.81 11.98
N LYS A 99 4.71 8.46 12.48
CA LYS A 99 4.39 9.86 12.14
C LYS A 99 5.56 10.83 12.36
N LYS A 100 6.39 10.60 13.38
CA LYS A 100 7.57 11.42 13.68
C LYS A 100 8.70 11.27 12.65
N GLU A 101 8.66 10.21 11.86
CA GLU A 101 9.64 9.92 10.80
C GLU A 101 9.23 10.53 9.44
N LEU A 102 8.12 11.28 9.43
CA LEU A 102 7.66 12.04 8.27
C LEU A 102 8.10 13.49 8.38
N ASN A 103 8.60 14.08 7.29
CA ASN A 103 8.87 15.51 7.23
C ASN A 103 7.56 16.32 7.15
N TRP A 104 7.68 17.65 7.11
CA TRP A 104 6.54 18.57 7.05
C TRP A 104 5.64 18.40 5.81
N LEU A 105 6.16 17.79 4.74
CA LEU A 105 5.37 17.41 3.57
C LEU A 105 4.61 16.09 3.76
N GLY A 106 5.00 15.26 4.73
CA GLY A 106 4.49 13.91 4.91
C GLY A 106 5.29 12.87 4.11
N ILE A 107 6.57 13.13 3.85
CA ILE A 107 7.48 12.24 3.15
C ILE A 107 8.41 11.59 4.18
N PRO A 108 8.65 10.26 4.13
CA PRO A 108 9.63 9.58 4.99
C PRO A 108 11.02 10.19 4.86
N VAL A 109 11.74 10.33 5.98
CA VAL A 109 13.06 11.01 6.00
C VAL A 109 14.23 10.04 5.98
N ASP A 110 14.10 8.84 6.50
CA ASP A 110 15.19 7.86 6.62
C ASP A 110 15.39 6.97 5.38
N GLY A 111 14.40 6.89 4.52
CA GLY A 111 14.45 6.17 3.25
C GLY A 111 14.41 4.65 3.36
N ARG A 112 14.05 4.07 4.53
CA ARG A 112 13.91 2.61 4.73
C ARG A 112 12.91 1.98 3.76
N GLU A 113 11.87 2.72 3.38
CA GLU A 113 10.85 2.29 2.44
C GLU A 113 11.39 2.03 1.02
N LYS A 114 12.55 2.59 0.66
CA LYS A 114 13.10 2.48 -0.70
C LYS A 114 13.35 1.05 -1.11
N SER A 115 13.92 0.23 -0.23
CA SER A 115 14.20 -1.18 -0.51
C SER A 115 12.93 -1.98 -0.82
N VAL A 116 11.80 -1.59 -0.24
CA VAL A 116 10.49 -2.21 -0.49
C VAL A 116 9.89 -1.71 -1.80
N LEU A 117 9.89 -0.38 -2.01
CA LEU A 117 9.19 0.27 -3.12
C LEU A 117 9.93 0.17 -4.46
N GLU A 118 11.27 0.27 -4.44
CA GLU A 118 12.09 0.36 -5.66
C GLU A 118 12.63 -1.00 -6.10
N GLY A 119 12.28 -2.07 -5.39
CA GLY A 119 12.64 -3.45 -5.77
C GLY A 119 11.83 -3.97 -6.96
N ASP A 120 12.15 -5.19 -7.37
CA ASP A 120 11.38 -5.92 -8.38
C ASP A 120 10.07 -6.41 -7.74
N ASN A 121 8.97 -5.67 -7.94
CA ASN A 121 7.66 -5.96 -7.40
C ASN A 121 6.74 -6.45 -8.52
N ASP A 122 6.21 -7.68 -8.39
CA ASP A 122 5.23 -8.17 -9.34
C ASP A 122 3.87 -7.54 -9.07
N LEU A 123 3.35 -7.66 -7.86
CA LEU A 123 2.06 -7.10 -7.46
C LEU A 123 2.22 -6.07 -6.32
N VAL A 124 1.73 -4.87 -6.54
CA VAL A 124 1.64 -3.82 -5.51
C VAL A 124 0.18 -3.58 -5.18
N ILE A 125 -0.19 -3.68 -3.90
CA ILE A 125 -1.56 -3.46 -3.41
C ILE A 125 -1.57 -2.22 -2.52
N ALA A 126 -2.28 -1.19 -2.96
CA ALA A 126 -2.49 0.02 -2.18
C ALA A 126 -3.81 -0.07 -1.41
N LEU A 127 -3.74 -0.06 -0.10
CA LEU A 127 -4.87 -0.22 0.80
C LEU A 127 -5.11 1.06 1.60
N ASN A 128 -6.39 1.41 1.80
CA ASN A 128 -6.79 2.59 2.55
C ASN A 128 -6.21 3.90 1.96
N ASP A 129 -6.27 4.05 0.62
CA ASP A 129 -5.64 5.14 -0.13
C ASP A 129 -6.50 6.41 -0.26
N ASN A 130 -7.50 6.60 0.59
CA ASN A 130 -8.49 7.68 0.57
C ASN A 130 -7.90 9.08 0.81
N GLY A 131 -7.15 9.61 -0.17
CA GLY A 131 -6.73 11.02 -0.22
C GLY A 131 -5.62 11.42 0.74
N ASN A 132 -4.79 10.48 1.21
CA ASN A 132 -3.62 10.80 2.03
C ASN A 132 -2.35 10.95 1.17
N PHE A 133 -1.75 12.14 1.18
CA PHE A 133 -0.56 12.43 0.39
C PHE A 133 0.62 11.48 0.67
N THR A 134 0.84 11.08 1.92
CA THR A 134 1.96 10.20 2.28
C THR A 134 1.82 8.86 1.58
N LEU A 135 0.63 8.26 1.64
CA LEU A 135 0.36 7.00 0.96
C LEU A 135 0.40 7.17 -0.56
N GLU A 136 -0.20 8.23 -1.11
CA GLU A 136 -0.11 8.54 -2.55
C GLU A 136 1.34 8.69 -3.03
N TYR A 137 2.21 9.31 -2.21
CA TYR A 137 3.63 9.44 -2.50
C TYR A 137 4.34 8.07 -2.53
N LEU A 138 4.04 7.19 -1.57
CA LEU A 138 4.61 5.84 -1.52
C LEU A 138 4.14 5.00 -2.72
N ILE A 139 2.84 5.06 -3.07
CA ILE A 139 2.28 4.36 -4.23
C ILE A 139 2.92 4.85 -5.54
N ALA A 140 3.04 6.17 -5.71
CA ALA A 140 3.65 6.74 -6.91
C ALA A 140 5.13 6.34 -7.09
N ARG A 141 5.83 6.00 -6.00
CA ARG A 141 7.22 5.51 -6.01
C ARG A 141 7.33 4.00 -6.18
N ALA A 142 6.28 3.28 -5.84
CA ALA A 142 6.31 1.83 -5.92
C ALA A 142 6.44 1.38 -7.38
N LYS A 143 7.52 0.66 -7.67
CA LYS A 143 7.76 0.05 -8.97
C LYS A 143 7.14 -1.35 -8.96
N GLY A 144 5.98 -1.49 -9.58
CA GLY A 144 5.29 -2.78 -9.69
C GLY A 144 4.87 -3.04 -11.12
N LYS A 145 4.86 -4.32 -11.53
CA LYS A 145 4.32 -4.71 -12.83
C LYS A 145 2.81 -4.51 -12.86
N CYS A 146 2.15 -4.87 -11.76
CA CYS A 146 0.72 -4.63 -11.55
C CYS A 146 0.52 -3.86 -10.25
N VAL A 147 -0.17 -2.72 -10.30
CA VAL A 147 -0.51 -1.90 -9.15
C VAL A 147 -2.03 -1.86 -8.99
N VAL A 148 -2.50 -2.29 -7.83
CA VAL A 148 -3.92 -2.33 -7.49
C VAL A 148 -4.24 -1.25 -6.47
N GLY A 149 -5.28 -0.46 -6.75
CA GLY A 149 -5.85 0.53 -5.82
C GLY A 149 -7.28 0.22 -5.46
N MET A 150 -7.79 0.90 -4.42
CA MET A 150 -9.18 0.75 -3.95
C MET A 150 -10.14 1.75 -4.62
N GLU A 151 -9.65 2.89 -5.07
CA GLU A 151 -10.46 3.94 -5.68
C GLU A 151 -9.87 4.39 -7.00
N ASN A 152 -10.76 4.69 -7.96
CA ASN A 152 -10.33 5.24 -9.24
C ASN A 152 -9.87 6.70 -9.08
N LYS A 153 -8.56 6.89 -9.06
CA LYS A 153 -7.94 8.22 -8.99
C LYS A 153 -7.11 8.46 -10.25
N SER A 154 -7.51 9.44 -11.04
CA SER A 154 -6.85 9.81 -12.32
C SER A 154 -5.35 10.13 -12.21
N ASN A 155 -4.86 10.30 -10.98
CA ASN A 155 -3.50 10.72 -10.69
C ASN A 155 -2.60 9.60 -10.17
N MET A 156 -3.14 8.39 -9.99
CA MET A 156 -2.42 7.25 -9.41
C MET A 156 -2.06 6.22 -10.48
N PRO A 157 -0.94 5.49 -10.34
CA PRO A 157 -0.47 4.53 -11.33
C PRO A 157 -1.17 3.18 -11.23
N TYR A 158 -2.50 3.16 -11.02
CA TYR A 158 -3.22 1.90 -10.90
C TYR A 158 -3.45 1.23 -12.24
N ASN A 159 -3.12 -0.06 -12.33
CA ASN A 159 -3.46 -0.94 -13.43
C ASN A 159 -4.86 -1.54 -13.23
N VAL A 160 -5.18 -1.81 -11.97
CA VAL A 160 -6.45 -2.37 -11.54
C VAL A 160 -7.03 -1.51 -10.42
N VAL A 161 -8.28 -1.18 -10.52
CA VAL A 161 -9.05 -0.61 -9.42
C VAL A 161 -10.05 -1.66 -8.97
N PHE A 162 -9.88 -2.13 -7.75
CA PHE A 162 -10.78 -3.09 -7.14
C PHE A 162 -11.64 -2.36 -6.10
N GLU A 163 -12.77 -1.84 -6.54
CA GLU A 163 -13.69 -1.10 -5.69
C GLU A 163 -14.43 -2.07 -4.75
N GLN A 164 -14.30 -1.83 -3.46
CA GLN A 164 -15.06 -2.58 -2.48
C GLN A 164 -16.45 -1.95 -2.31
N SER A 165 -17.49 -2.75 -2.37
CA SER A 165 -18.82 -2.34 -1.91
C SER A 165 -18.74 -1.87 -0.46
N ILE A 166 -19.24 -0.67 -0.18
CA ILE A 166 -19.08 0.14 1.06
C ILE A 166 -19.61 -0.57 2.34
N ALA A 167 -20.10 -1.80 2.25
CA ALA A 167 -20.74 -2.52 3.36
C ALA A 167 -19.79 -2.94 4.52
N HIS A 168 -18.47 -2.86 4.35
CA HIS A 168 -17.53 -3.37 5.33
C HIS A 168 -16.61 -2.26 5.88
N LYS A 169 -17.16 -1.43 6.78
CA LYS A 169 -16.36 -0.61 7.69
C LYS A 169 -16.18 -1.40 8.99
N GLY A 170 -14.95 -1.72 9.35
CA GLY A 170 -14.64 -2.39 10.60
C GLY A 170 -13.27 -3.04 10.61
N GLU A 171 -12.92 -3.55 11.76
CA GLU A 171 -11.62 -4.16 12.09
C GLU A 171 -11.14 -5.25 11.11
N HIS A 172 -12.07 -5.96 10.48
CA HIS A 172 -11.79 -7.02 9.50
C HIS A 172 -11.87 -6.57 8.03
N ALA A 173 -12.25 -5.32 7.76
CA ALA A 173 -12.50 -4.85 6.40
C ALA A 173 -11.27 -4.96 5.49
N GLY A 174 -10.08 -4.69 6.02
CA GLY A 174 -8.84 -4.79 5.25
C GLY A 174 -8.48 -6.21 4.84
N ALA A 175 -8.60 -7.17 5.75
CA ALA A 175 -8.34 -8.58 5.46
C ALA A 175 -9.35 -9.17 4.48
N GLU A 176 -10.64 -8.85 4.66
CA GLU A 176 -11.70 -9.31 3.77
C GLU A 176 -11.55 -8.72 2.36
N TYR A 177 -11.18 -7.43 2.25
CA TYR A 177 -10.84 -6.82 0.96
C TYR A 177 -9.71 -7.57 0.26
N VAL A 178 -8.60 -7.83 0.98
CA VAL A 178 -7.45 -8.56 0.43
C VAL A 178 -7.87 -9.95 -0.03
N LYS A 179 -8.66 -10.67 0.75
CA LYS A 179 -9.16 -12.00 0.40
C LYS A 179 -10.00 -11.98 -0.88
N GLN A 180 -10.91 -11.02 -1.02
CA GLN A 180 -11.72 -10.86 -2.22
C GLN A 180 -10.88 -10.47 -3.43
N LEU A 181 -9.92 -9.55 -3.28
CA LEU A 181 -8.99 -9.17 -4.31
C LEU A 181 -8.16 -10.37 -4.79
N LEU A 182 -7.59 -11.14 -3.87
CA LEU A 182 -6.80 -12.34 -4.21
C LEU A 182 -7.64 -13.40 -4.92
N ALA A 183 -8.89 -13.60 -4.49
CA ALA A 183 -9.82 -14.50 -5.16
C ALA A 183 -10.13 -14.00 -6.60
N TYR A 184 -10.35 -12.72 -6.78
CA TYR A 184 -10.54 -12.09 -8.08
C TYR A 184 -9.31 -12.29 -8.98
N LEU A 185 -8.11 -11.95 -8.51
CA LEU A 185 -6.87 -12.12 -9.28
C LEU A 185 -6.57 -13.59 -9.62
N LYS A 186 -7.04 -14.52 -8.80
CA LYS A 186 -6.93 -15.97 -9.07
C LYS A 186 -7.93 -16.44 -10.13
N SER A 187 -9.12 -15.83 -10.19
CA SER A 187 -10.17 -16.22 -11.14
C SER A 187 -9.93 -15.71 -12.56
N ILE A 188 -9.09 -14.70 -12.73
CA ILE A 188 -8.77 -14.17 -14.04
C ILE A 188 -7.91 -15.18 -14.78
N GLU A 189 -8.44 -15.73 -15.86
CA GLU A 189 -7.66 -16.53 -16.81
C GLU A 189 -6.69 -15.59 -17.53
N SER A 190 -5.42 -15.96 -17.57
CA SER A 190 -4.46 -15.23 -18.38
C SER A 190 -4.85 -15.40 -19.86
N GLU A 191 -5.33 -14.37 -20.51
CA GLU A 191 -5.65 -14.35 -21.95
C GLU A 191 -4.44 -14.67 -22.86
N VAL A 192 -3.27 -14.90 -22.28
CA VAL A 192 -2.01 -15.17 -23.01
C VAL A 192 -1.94 -16.60 -23.57
N SER A 193 -2.89 -17.47 -23.30
CA SER A 193 -2.87 -18.87 -23.78
C SER A 193 -3.68 -19.12 -25.07
N ALA A 194 -4.23 -18.09 -25.71
CA ALA A 194 -5.10 -18.24 -26.85
C ALA A 194 -4.50 -17.79 -28.22
N THR A 195 -3.17 -17.73 -28.32
CA THR A 195 -2.54 -17.47 -29.63
C THR A 195 -1.32 -18.37 -29.81
N ASN A 196 -1.60 -19.63 -30.15
CA ASN A 196 -0.70 -20.53 -30.86
C ASN A 196 -1.56 -21.51 -31.68
#